data_6ef843d1a2b10019362d61ca0f111b9e
#
_entry.id   6ef843d1a2b10019362d61ca0f111b9e
#
_cell.length_a   1.000
_cell.length_b   1.000
_cell.length_c   1.000
_cell.angle_alpha   90.00
_cell.angle_beta   90.00
_cell.angle_gamma   90.00
#
_symmetry.space_group_name_H-M   'P 1'
#
loop_
_entity.id
_entity.type
_entity.pdbx_description
1 polymer ?
#
loop_
_entity_poly.entity_id
_entity_poly.type
_entity_poly.pdbx_seq_one_letter_code
_entity_poly.pdbx_strand_id
1 'polypeptide(L)'
;MTNHIVCIASEHKGDEFLEEAHDGGWRVTLVTRKKLLDEPWPWTAVDEVKSVEDNALPVDYVRAITNIAGAHRIDRVVGLDEFDVITAALAREHMQLPGMTSSFVRRFRDKLTMRNIANAAGVPCPEFVGAFNEAEINEFLEREPPPWIVKPRTEVSAFGIRRCHTAGEVWAVLTDLDKRNTWRDHPSQFLIEQFIEGRVFHVDSVVSGDKVVATGVSQYGTTPFNISHSGGVFTSSIVSYRSKERKALERLNAQLLSSFGYKHGVSHAEFLQSEADGQFYLLEVAARVGGAYIANVLEHAAGFNLWREWAKLETATADHPYKPPKVRKDYAGITLALANTELPDTSHYTDDEIVYRVKKPRHVGLIFSSPKQKRIDELMASYTERIANDFLAVQPAKERHDDSAFLGG
;
A
#
# COMPACT_ATOMS: atom_id res chain seq x y z
N MET A 1 6.02 32.78 10.50
CA MET A 1 6.70 32.08 9.36
C MET A 1 5.76 30.98 8.91
N THR A 2 5.59 30.76 7.63
CA THR A 2 4.76 29.68 7.09
C THR A 2 5.48 28.34 7.37
N ASN A 3 4.74 27.38 7.91
CA ASN A 3 5.26 26.02 8.11
C ASN A 3 5.56 25.37 6.76
N HIS A 4 6.55 24.48 6.72
CA HIS A 4 7.05 23.90 5.48
C HIS A 4 7.06 22.37 5.55
N ILE A 5 6.42 21.72 4.59
CA ILE A 5 6.42 20.28 4.40
C ILE A 5 7.10 19.91 3.09
N VAL A 6 8.02 18.96 3.17
CA VAL A 6 8.68 18.35 2.01
C VAL A 6 8.07 16.97 1.77
N CYS A 7 7.53 16.76 0.57
CA CYS A 7 6.92 15.50 0.15
C CYS A 7 7.83 14.79 -0.83
N ILE A 8 8.21 13.55 -0.54
CA ILE A 8 8.97 12.67 -1.45
C ILE A 8 7.97 11.79 -2.18
N ALA A 9 8.04 11.79 -3.52
CA ALA A 9 7.22 10.95 -4.36
C ALA A 9 8.05 10.38 -5.52
N SER A 10 8.48 9.12 -5.41
CA SER A 10 9.19 8.39 -6.47
C SER A 10 8.26 7.80 -7.53
N GLU A 11 6.95 7.88 -7.31
CA GLU A 11 5.85 7.57 -8.22
C GLU A 11 4.82 8.71 -8.17
N HIS A 12 4.05 8.90 -9.28
CA HIS A 12 2.99 9.90 -9.32
C HIS A 12 1.81 9.46 -8.44
N LYS A 13 1.76 9.97 -7.21
CA LYS A 13 0.75 9.69 -6.17
C LYS A 13 0.68 10.80 -5.15
N GLY A 14 -0.47 10.93 -4.50
CA GLY A 14 -0.65 11.82 -3.37
C GLY A 14 -1.04 13.24 -3.74
N ASP A 15 -1.67 13.44 -4.90
CA ASP A 15 -2.14 14.74 -5.35
C ASP A 15 -3.04 15.39 -4.29
N GLU A 16 -3.99 14.63 -3.74
CA GLU A 16 -4.88 15.12 -2.69
C GLU A 16 -4.16 15.42 -1.37
N PHE A 17 -3.00 14.79 -1.11
CA PHE A 17 -2.15 15.15 0.04
C PHE A 17 -1.49 16.51 -0.17
N LEU A 18 -0.92 16.75 -1.36
CA LEU A 18 -0.27 18.00 -1.71
C LEU A 18 -1.28 19.17 -1.67
N GLU A 19 -2.45 18.97 -2.29
CA GLU A 19 -3.56 19.95 -2.26
C GLU A 19 -3.97 20.31 -0.84
N GLU A 20 -4.28 19.31 -0.01
CA GLU A 20 -4.75 19.52 1.35
C GLU A 20 -3.68 20.20 2.24
N ALA A 21 -2.39 19.85 2.08
CA ALA A 21 -1.32 20.50 2.80
C ALA A 21 -1.19 21.98 2.42
N HIS A 22 -1.26 22.29 1.12
CA HIS A 22 -1.21 23.66 0.61
C HIS A 22 -2.44 24.47 1.05
N ASP A 23 -3.65 23.91 0.94
CA ASP A 23 -4.90 24.55 1.38
C ASP A 23 -4.91 24.80 2.91
N GLY A 24 -4.20 23.96 3.67
CA GLY A 24 -3.91 24.15 5.09
C GLY A 24 -2.91 25.28 5.39
N GLY A 25 -2.44 26.00 4.38
CA GLY A 25 -1.53 27.15 4.50
C GLY A 25 -0.07 26.76 4.73
N TRP A 26 0.31 25.53 4.43
CA TRP A 26 1.71 25.10 4.47
C TRP A 26 2.40 25.36 3.14
N ARG A 27 3.69 25.72 3.19
CA ARG A 27 4.56 25.66 2.02
C ARG A 27 4.81 24.20 1.67
N VAL A 28 4.57 23.84 0.42
CA VAL A 28 4.73 22.48 -0.08
C VAL A 28 5.90 22.41 -1.06
N THR A 29 6.90 21.59 -0.75
CA THR A 29 7.97 21.25 -1.70
C THR A 29 7.85 19.78 -2.10
N LEU A 30 7.76 19.52 -3.41
CA LEU A 30 7.79 18.17 -3.97
C LEU A 30 9.23 17.80 -4.35
N VAL A 31 9.68 16.64 -3.84
CA VAL A 31 10.95 16.02 -4.28
C VAL A 31 10.60 14.76 -5.05
N THR A 32 10.89 14.77 -6.36
CA THR A 32 10.48 13.69 -7.26
C THR A 32 11.58 13.36 -8.29
N ARG A 33 11.39 12.30 -9.07
CA ARG A 33 12.31 11.90 -10.13
C ARG A 33 12.12 12.77 -11.38
N LYS A 34 13.19 12.92 -12.16
CA LYS A 34 13.15 13.69 -13.41
C LYS A 34 12.06 13.20 -14.37
N LYS A 35 11.91 11.89 -14.53
CA LYS A 35 10.88 11.27 -15.39
C LYS A 35 9.43 11.61 -15.01
N LEU A 36 9.19 12.07 -13.78
CA LEU A 36 7.87 12.41 -13.27
C LEU A 36 7.54 13.90 -13.32
N LEU A 37 8.45 14.74 -13.83
CA LEU A 37 8.20 16.19 -13.92
C LEU A 37 7.09 16.54 -14.93
N ASP A 38 6.85 15.70 -15.93
CA ASP A 38 5.82 15.88 -16.95
C ASP A 38 4.46 15.25 -16.53
N GLU A 39 4.41 14.59 -15.38
CA GLU A 39 3.16 14.06 -14.83
C GLU A 39 2.23 15.21 -14.39
N PRO A 40 0.89 14.98 -14.42
CA PRO A 40 -0.09 16.01 -14.12
C PRO A 40 -0.23 16.27 -12.61
N TRP A 41 0.87 16.61 -11.94
CA TRP A 41 0.87 17.01 -10.54
C TRP A 41 -0.05 18.22 -10.30
N PRO A 42 -0.59 18.40 -9.09
CA PRO A 42 -1.36 19.60 -8.71
C PRO A 42 -0.42 20.80 -8.54
N TRP A 43 0.16 21.28 -9.65
CA TRP A 43 1.20 22.30 -9.68
C TRP A 43 0.80 23.60 -8.97
N THR A 44 -0.49 23.89 -8.86
CA THR A 44 -0.99 25.05 -8.10
C THR A 44 -0.87 24.86 -6.59
N ALA A 45 -0.68 23.64 -6.11
CA ALA A 45 -0.48 23.28 -4.71
C ALA A 45 0.98 22.95 -4.36
N VAL A 46 1.91 23.14 -5.31
CA VAL A 46 3.34 22.89 -5.12
C VAL A 46 4.09 24.22 -5.25
N ASP A 47 4.62 24.73 -4.15
CA ASP A 47 5.39 25.98 -4.14
C ASP A 47 6.79 25.84 -4.73
N GLU A 48 7.37 24.64 -4.62
CA GLU A 48 8.70 24.33 -5.13
C GLU A 48 8.80 22.86 -5.54
N VAL A 49 9.46 22.58 -6.64
CA VAL A 49 9.82 21.23 -7.04
C VAL A 49 11.34 21.05 -7.09
N LYS A 50 11.81 19.94 -6.54
CA LYS A 50 13.20 19.52 -6.64
C LYS A 50 13.25 18.13 -7.27
N SER A 51 13.93 18.01 -8.40
CA SER A 51 14.10 16.71 -9.04
C SER A 51 15.41 16.04 -8.64
N VAL A 52 15.36 14.71 -8.58
CA VAL A 52 16.53 13.82 -8.49
C VAL A 52 16.61 12.97 -9.75
N GLU A 53 17.74 12.31 -9.98
CA GLU A 53 17.89 11.40 -11.11
C GLU A 53 16.92 10.20 -10.99
N ASP A 54 16.56 9.59 -12.12
CA ASP A 54 15.60 8.46 -12.13
C ASP A 54 16.12 7.23 -11.39
N ASN A 55 17.43 7.08 -11.31
CA ASN A 55 18.14 6.04 -10.57
C ASN A 55 18.67 6.52 -9.21
N ALA A 56 18.17 7.64 -8.68
CA ALA A 56 18.61 8.21 -7.42
C ALA A 56 18.44 7.21 -6.25
N LEU A 57 19.44 7.14 -5.41
CA LEU A 57 19.43 6.38 -4.16
C LEU A 57 18.84 7.22 -3.01
N PRO A 58 18.44 6.62 -1.89
CA PRO A 58 17.95 7.37 -0.72
C PRO A 58 18.84 8.53 -0.29
N VAL A 59 20.17 8.37 -0.37
CA VAL A 59 21.14 9.44 -0.03
C VAL A 59 21.04 10.66 -0.94
N ASP A 60 20.63 10.50 -2.19
CA ASP A 60 20.48 11.61 -3.13
C ASP A 60 19.24 12.45 -2.80
N TYR A 61 18.17 11.81 -2.37
CA TYR A 61 16.99 12.51 -1.82
C TYR A 61 17.34 13.26 -0.53
N VAL A 62 18.07 12.63 0.40
CA VAL A 62 18.52 13.29 1.64
C VAL A 62 19.36 14.52 1.31
N ARG A 63 20.28 14.42 0.33
CA ARG A 63 21.08 15.55 -0.14
C ARG A 63 20.22 16.65 -0.74
N ALA A 64 19.24 16.31 -1.58
CA ALA A 64 18.33 17.28 -2.18
C ALA A 64 17.53 18.03 -1.09
N ILE A 65 17.02 17.32 -0.07
CA ILE A 65 16.27 17.90 1.06
C ILE A 65 17.18 18.79 1.92
N THR A 66 18.43 18.36 2.16
CA THR A 66 19.41 19.18 2.88
C THR A 66 19.70 20.50 2.15
N ASN A 67 19.77 20.48 0.81
CA ASN A 67 19.92 21.69 0.02
C ASN A 67 18.72 22.63 0.13
N ILE A 68 17.49 22.09 0.18
CA ILE A 68 16.25 22.87 0.43
C ILE A 68 16.33 23.51 1.82
N ALA A 69 16.78 22.76 2.83
CA ALA A 69 16.92 23.26 4.19
C ALA A 69 17.94 24.42 4.32
N GLY A 70 18.91 24.52 3.41
CA GLY A 70 19.85 25.64 3.35
C GLY A 70 19.16 26.98 2.99
N ALA A 71 18.03 26.95 2.31
CA ALA A 71 17.26 28.13 1.93
C ALA A 71 16.00 28.33 2.79
N HIS A 72 15.36 27.26 3.23
CA HIS A 72 14.08 27.28 3.93
C HIS A 72 14.09 26.31 5.10
N ARG A 73 13.61 26.76 6.27
CA ARG A 73 13.35 25.85 7.39
C ARG A 73 12.32 24.80 6.96
N ILE A 74 12.62 23.53 7.25
CA ILE A 74 11.71 22.41 7.02
C ILE A 74 11.13 21.97 8.37
N ASP A 75 9.83 21.80 8.45
CA ASP A 75 9.11 21.36 9.65
C ASP A 75 8.70 19.88 9.56
N ARG A 76 8.42 19.38 8.33
CA ARG A 76 8.00 17.98 8.07
C ARG A 76 8.64 17.44 6.80
N VAL A 77 8.90 16.13 6.81
CA VAL A 77 9.26 15.33 5.61
C VAL A 77 8.38 14.10 5.57
N VAL A 78 7.68 13.87 4.46
CA VAL A 78 6.75 12.76 4.26
C VAL A 78 7.10 12.01 2.98
N GLY A 79 7.08 10.68 3.02
CA GLY A 79 7.20 9.82 1.84
C GLY A 79 5.82 9.35 1.41
N LEU A 80 5.39 9.71 0.20
CA LEU A 80 4.03 9.45 -0.28
C LEU A 80 3.83 8.05 -0.85
N ASP A 81 4.90 7.33 -1.18
CA ASP A 81 4.83 5.96 -1.66
C ASP A 81 5.49 4.96 -0.71
N GLU A 82 5.21 3.70 -0.92
CA GLU A 82 5.80 2.57 -0.21
C GLU A 82 7.34 2.60 -0.25
N PHE A 83 7.89 3.01 -1.38
CA PHE A 83 9.34 3.11 -1.58
C PHE A 83 9.96 4.34 -0.91
N ASP A 84 9.16 5.37 -0.65
CA ASP A 84 9.63 6.66 -0.12
C ASP A 84 9.67 6.72 1.41
N VAL A 85 8.92 5.84 2.09
CA VAL A 85 8.77 5.91 3.55
C VAL A 85 10.10 5.74 4.31
N ILE A 86 11.01 4.88 3.81
CA ILE A 86 12.35 4.71 4.39
C ILE A 86 13.20 5.95 4.08
N THR A 87 13.19 6.43 2.85
CA THR A 87 13.92 7.63 2.41
C THR A 87 13.50 8.85 3.22
N ALA A 88 12.19 9.04 3.44
CA ALA A 88 11.69 10.12 4.29
C ALA A 88 12.15 9.96 5.75
N ALA A 89 12.21 8.75 6.27
CA ALA A 89 12.71 8.48 7.62
C ALA A 89 14.19 8.83 7.74
N LEU A 90 15.02 8.44 6.78
CA LEU A 90 16.44 8.81 6.74
C LEU A 90 16.65 10.33 6.69
N ALA A 91 15.85 11.05 5.89
CA ALA A 91 15.89 12.51 5.84
C ALA A 91 15.50 13.14 7.18
N ARG A 92 14.43 12.64 7.84
CA ARG A 92 14.03 13.11 9.18
C ARG A 92 15.12 12.88 10.22
N GLU A 93 15.74 11.71 10.24
CA GLU A 93 16.83 11.38 11.17
C GLU A 93 18.05 12.27 10.92
N HIS A 94 18.43 12.47 9.65
CA HIS A 94 19.56 13.34 9.29
C HIS A 94 19.34 14.79 9.77
N MET A 95 18.13 15.29 9.62
CA MET A 95 17.78 16.67 9.94
C MET A 95 17.20 16.86 11.36
N GLN A 96 17.13 15.79 12.16
CA GLN A 96 16.55 15.80 13.51
C GLN A 96 15.10 16.31 13.54
N LEU A 97 14.32 15.94 12.50
CA LEU A 97 12.91 16.28 12.39
C LEU A 97 12.03 15.22 13.07
N PRO A 98 10.84 15.60 13.57
CA PRO A 98 9.91 14.65 14.18
C PRO A 98 9.36 13.67 13.15
N GLY A 99 9.01 12.47 13.61
CA GLY A 99 8.36 11.43 12.83
C GLY A 99 8.98 10.05 13.00
N MET A 100 8.54 9.09 12.20
CA MET A 100 9.04 7.72 12.26
C MET A 100 10.52 7.65 11.84
N THR A 101 11.33 6.95 12.62
CA THR A 101 12.73 6.62 12.29
C THR A 101 12.82 5.52 11.25
N SER A 102 13.98 5.34 10.63
CA SER A 102 14.23 4.30 9.63
C SER A 102 14.03 2.89 10.21
N SER A 103 14.50 2.65 11.43
CA SER A 103 14.28 1.38 12.14
C SER A 103 12.80 1.13 12.47
N PHE A 104 12.05 2.19 12.76
CA PHE A 104 10.60 2.07 13.01
C PHE A 104 9.83 1.77 11.74
N VAL A 105 10.10 2.49 10.65
CA VAL A 105 9.42 2.29 9.35
C VAL A 105 9.65 0.89 8.78
N ARG A 106 10.81 0.28 9.05
CA ARG A 106 11.09 -1.12 8.65
C ARG A 106 10.07 -2.12 9.17
N ARG A 107 9.38 -1.85 10.29
CA ARG A 107 8.27 -2.68 10.78
C ARG A 107 7.14 -2.82 9.79
N PHE A 108 6.96 -1.80 8.92
CA PHE A 108 5.91 -1.70 7.91
C PHE A 108 6.41 -2.01 6.49
N ARG A 109 7.69 -2.37 6.34
CA ARG A 109 8.31 -2.68 5.05
C ARG A 109 8.82 -4.11 4.95
N ASP A 110 9.34 -4.63 6.04
CA ASP A 110 9.98 -5.94 6.08
C ASP A 110 9.00 -6.99 6.59
N LYS A 111 8.55 -7.87 5.70
CA LYS A 111 7.54 -8.91 6.01
C LYS A 111 8.00 -9.87 7.10
N LEU A 112 9.30 -10.18 7.20
CA LEU A 112 9.81 -11.01 8.29
C LEU A 112 9.70 -10.30 9.64
N THR A 113 10.02 -9.01 9.68
CA THR A 113 9.83 -8.18 10.86
C THR A 113 8.34 -8.07 11.23
N MET A 114 7.45 -7.91 10.22
CA MET A 114 5.99 -7.90 10.44
C MET A 114 5.52 -9.19 11.10
N ARG A 115 5.99 -10.35 10.63
CA ARG A 115 5.63 -11.66 11.19
C ARG A 115 6.07 -11.80 12.63
N ASN A 116 7.31 -11.44 12.93
CA ASN A 116 7.85 -11.52 14.29
C ASN A 116 7.06 -10.64 15.29
N ILE A 117 6.71 -9.41 14.90
CA ILE A 117 5.93 -8.51 15.75
C ILE A 117 4.50 -9.04 15.93
N ALA A 118 3.85 -9.48 14.84
CA ALA A 118 2.49 -10.01 14.86
C ALA A 118 2.41 -11.25 15.77
N ASN A 119 3.31 -12.20 15.59
CA ASN A 119 3.37 -13.44 16.36
C ASN A 119 3.58 -13.14 17.86
N ALA A 120 4.56 -12.28 18.19
CA ALA A 120 4.82 -11.88 19.58
C ALA A 120 3.61 -11.17 20.25
N ALA A 121 2.75 -10.53 19.45
CA ALA A 121 1.55 -9.84 19.91
C ALA A 121 0.28 -10.72 19.88
N GLY A 122 0.37 -11.97 19.46
CA GLY A 122 -0.78 -12.87 19.31
C GLY A 122 -1.73 -12.43 18.17
N VAL A 123 -1.23 -11.71 17.17
CA VAL A 123 -1.94 -11.43 15.91
C VAL A 123 -1.64 -12.59 14.96
N PRO A 124 -2.66 -13.37 14.52
CA PRO A 124 -2.42 -14.52 13.68
C PRO A 124 -1.75 -14.10 12.35
N CYS A 125 -0.73 -14.84 11.97
CA CYS A 125 -0.07 -14.74 10.68
C CYS A 125 0.29 -16.15 10.20
N PRO A 126 0.52 -16.39 8.89
CA PRO A 126 0.98 -17.70 8.42
C PRO A 126 2.24 -18.13 9.15
N GLU A 127 2.40 -19.43 9.39
CA GLU A 127 3.68 -19.98 9.88
C GLU A 127 4.79 -19.63 8.89
N PHE A 128 5.98 -19.29 9.40
CA PHE A 128 7.04 -18.72 8.58
C PHE A 128 8.43 -19.06 9.08
N VAL A 129 9.39 -18.96 8.16
CA VAL A 129 10.83 -19.00 8.45
C VAL A 129 11.59 -18.03 7.56
N GLY A 130 12.62 -17.36 8.09
CA GLY A 130 13.53 -16.56 7.28
C GLY A 130 14.46 -17.46 6.46
N ALA A 131 14.73 -17.10 5.21
CA ALA A 131 15.61 -17.88 4.36
C ALA A 131 17.11 -17.63 4.68
N PHE A 132 17.54 -17.94 5.92
CA PHE A 132 18.90 -17.72 6.39
C PHE A 132 19.70 -19.00 6.64
N ASN A 133 19.06 -20.01 7.21
CA ASN A 133 19.71 -21.22 7.70
C ASN A 133 19.04 -22.47 7.10
N GLU A 134 19.84 -23.33 6.46
CA GLU A 134 19.35 -24.53 5.78
C GLU A 134 18.67 -25.52 6.73
N ALA A 135 19.19 -25.68 7.96
CA ALA A 135 18.59 -26.59 8.93
C ALA A 135 17.21 -26.09 9.41
N GLU A 136 17.09 -24.79 9.67
CA GLU A 136 15.80 -24.17 10.07
C GLU A 136 14.78 -24.24 8.92
N ILE A 137 15.23 -24.05 7.68
CA ILE A 137 14.36 -24.18 6.50
C ILE A 137 13.85 -25.62 6.37
N ASN A 138 14.75 -26.62 6.46
CA ASN A 138 14.36 -28.02 6.37
C ASN A 138 13.41 -28.42 7.50
N GLU A 139 13.67 -28.01 8.74
CA GLU A 139 12.77 -28.24 9.88
C GLU A 139 11.37 -27.61 9.64
N PHE A 140 11.33 -26.41 9.08
CA PHE A 140 10.06 -25.77 8.72
C PHE A 140 9.30 -26.55 7.64
N LEU A 141 9.98 -26.97 6.57
CA LEU A 141 9.38 -27.74 5.47
C LEU A 141 8.91 -29.14 5.88
N GLU A 142 9.53 -29.74 6.90
CA GLU A 142 9.11 -31.02 7.49
C GLU A 142 7.88 -30.84 8.40
N ARG A 143 7.82 -29.73 9.14
CA ARG A 143 6.74 -29.46 10.10
C ARG A 143 5.47 -28.95 9.40
N GLU A 144 5.61 -28.02 8.48
CA GLU A 144 4.49 -27.38 7.82
C GLU A 144 4.15 -28.06 6.49
N PRO A 145 2.88 -28.43 6.26
CA PRO A 145 2.50 -29.11 5.01
C PRO A 145 2.55 -28.15 3.81
N PRO A 146 2.87 -28.68 2.58
CA PRO A 146 2.79 -27.89 1.37
C PRO A 146 1.35 -27.53 1.00
N PRO A 147 1.11 -26.51 0.15
CA PRO A 147 2.13 -25.72 -0.53
C PRO A 147 2.71 -24.62 0.36
N TRP A 148 3.90 -24.15 0.01
CA TRP A 148 4.54 -23.00 0.66
C TRP A 148 4.66 -21.81 -0.28
N ILE A 149 4.85 -20.63 0.30
CA ILE A 149 5.12 -19.38 -0.40
C ILE A 149 6.56 -18.96 -0.10
N VAL A 150 7.38 -18.83 -1.13
CA VAL A 150 8.67 -18.12 -1.08
C VAL A 150 8.41 -16.71 -1.57
N LYS A 151 8.72 -15.68 -0.76
CA LYS A 151 8.46 -14.29 -1.13
C LYS A 151 9.54 -13.33 -0.66
N PRO A 152 9.77 -12.22 -1.41
CA PRO A 152 10.66 -11.15 -0.98
C PRO A 152 10.14 -10.49 0.30
N ARG A 153 11.07 -10.06 1.16
CA ARG A 153 10.73 -9.37 2.42
C ARG A 153 10.19 -7.96 2.21
N THR A 154 10.64 -7.26 1.17
CA THR A 154 10.39 -5.82 0.99
C THR A 154 9.72 -5.42 -0.33
N GLU A 155 9.34 -6.38 -1.18
CA GLU A 155 8.62 -6.11 -2.43
C GLU A 155 7.13 -5.82 -2.19
N VAL A 156 6.49 -5.25 -3.22
CA VAL A 156 5.08 -4.83 -3.24
C VAL A 156 4.29 -5.59 -4.31
N SER A 157 2.97 -5.47 -4.30
CA SER A 157 2.08 -5.96 -5.36
C SER A 157 2.25 -7.45 -5.73
N ALA A 158 2.61 -8.26 -4.78
CA ALA A 158 2.88 -9.70 -4.95
C ALA A 158 4.03 -10.04 -5.93
N PHE A 159 4.90 -9.07 -6.27
CA PHE A 159 6.07 -9.33 -7.11
C PHE A 159 7.05 -10.30 -6.45
N GLY A 160 7.62 -11.20 -7.26
CA GLY A 160 8.62 -12.16 -6.81
C GLY A 160 8.10 -13.28 -5.90
N ILE A 161 6.79 -13.37 -5.67
CA ILE A 161 6.19 -14.46 -4.88
C ILE A 161 6.17 -15.74 -5.71
N ARG A 162 6.58 -16.86 -5.10
CA ARG A 162 6.53 -18.20 -5.69
C ARG A 162 5.76 -19.14 -4.80
N ARG A 163 4.81 -19.88 -5.38
CA ARG A 163 4.12 -20.99 -4.72
C ARG A 163 4.86 -22.30 -5.03
N CYS A 164 5.27 -23.03 -4.00
CA CYS A 164 6.05 -24.25 -4.08
C CYS A 164 5.25 -25.41 -3.50
N HIS A 165 5.20 -26.54 -4.21
CA HIS A 165 4.45 -27.75 -3.82
C HIS A 165 5.34 -28.85 -3.27
N THR A 166 6.65 -28.73 -3.45
CA THR A 166 7.65 -29.68 -2.93
C THR A 166 8.81 -28.92 -2.31
N ALA A 167 9.48 -29.54 -1.34
CA ALA A 167 10.71 -28.98 -0.76
C ALA A 167 11.79 -28.76 -1.86
N GLY A 168 11.84 -29.63 -2.85
CA GLY A 168 12.76 -29.47 -3.99
C GLY A 168 12.49 -28.19 -4.79
N GLU A 169 11.23 -27.78 -4.96
CA GLU A 169 10.89 -26.51 -5.61
C GLU A 169 11.34 -25.32 -4.76
N VAL A 170 11.17 -25.35 -3.43
CA VAL A 170 11.66 -24.29 -2.53
C VAL A 170 13.17 -24.14 -2.69
N TRP A 171 13.92 -25.22 -2.62
CA TRP A 171 15.37 -25.20 -2.78
C TRP A 171 15.81 -24.78 -4.18
N ALA A 172 15.05 -25.14 -5.22
CA ALA A 172 15.33 -24.69 -6.58
C ALA A 172 15.18 -23.16 -6.71
N VAL A 173 14.13 -22.57 -6.13
CA VAL A 173 13.93 -21.12 -6.09
C VAL A 173 15.06 -20.42 -5.33
N LEU A 174 15.41 -20.90 -4.13
CA LEU A 174 16.50 -20.31 -3.34
C LEU A 174 17.85 -20.42 -4.03
N THR A 175 18.12 -21.55 -4.69
CA THR A 175 19.35 -21.77 -5.48
C THR A 175 19.42 -20.85 -6.70
N ASP A 176 18.30 -20.61 -7.39
CA ASP A 176 18.25 -19.67 -8.51
C ASP A 176 18.55 -18.25 -8.04
N LEU A 177 17.98 -17.84 -6.92
CA LEU A 177 18.23 -16.53 -6.29
C LEU A 177 19.71 -16.37 -5.90
N ASP A 178 20.35 -17.42 -5.36
CA ASP A 178 21.78 -17.40 -5.02
C ASP A 178 22.67 -17.28 -6.27
N LYS A 179 22.32 -17.97 -7.36
CA LYS A 179 23.05 -17.90 -8.64
C LYS A 179 23.00 -16.53 -9.31
N ARG A 180 21.97 -15.74 -9.07
CA ARG A 180 21.88 -14.37 -9.61
C ARG A 180 22.99 -13.46 -9.10
N ASN A 181 23.63 -13.86 -8.00
CA ASN A 181 24.79 -13.19 -7.38
C ASN A 181 24.63 -11.68 -7.22
N THR A 182 23.39 -11.24 -7.00
CA THR A 182 23.09 -9.86 -6.62
C THR A 182 22.65 -9.86 -5.17
N TRP A 183 23.13 -8.92 -4.38
CA TRP A 183 22.76 -8.82 -2.98
C TRP A 183 21.24 -8.70 -2.75
N ARG A 184 20.49 -8.26 -3.77
CA ARG A 184 19.04 -8.18 -3.74
C ARG A 184 18.34 -9.51 -3.83
N ASP A 185 18.85 -10.36 -4.68
CA ASP A 185 18.28 -11.68 -4.94
C ASP A 185 18.91 -12.74 -4.04
N HIS A 186 19.66 -12.32 -3.01
CA HIS A 186 20.24 -13.24 -2.02
C HIS A 186 19.13 -13.90 -1.20
N PRO A 187 19.22 -15.19 -0.85
CA PRO A 187 18.21 -15.92 -0.06
C PRO A 187 17.78 -15.22 1.23
N SER A 188 18.69 -14.55 1.93
CA SER A 188 18.38 -13.75 3.14
C SER A 188 17.39 -12.61 2.93
N GLN A 189 17.12 -12.23 1.69
CA GLN A 189 16.09 -11.23 1.32
C GLN A 189 14.69 -11.84 1.18
N PHE A 190 14.55 -13.14 1.43
CA PHE A 190 13.30 -13.87 1.29
C PHE A 190 12.86 -14.49 2.62
N LEU A 191 11.59 -14.82 2.69
CA LEU A 191 11.03 -15.67 3.73
C LEU A 191 10.17 -16.74 3.07
N ILE A 192 9.98 -17.83 3.80
CA ILE A 192 9.11 -18.94 3.40
C ILE A 192 7.95 -18.96 4.37
N GLU A 193 6.73 -19.10 3.84
CA GLU A 193 5.50 -19.14 4.64
C GLU A 193 4.62 -20.32 4.24
N GLN A 194 3.81 -20.77 5.16
CA GLN A 194 2.67 -21.63 4.88
C GLN A 194 1.71 -20.90 3.90
N PHE A 195 1.28 -21.60 2.86
CA PHE A 195 0.20 -21.09 2.01
C PHE A 195 -1.14 -21.33 2.69
N ILE A 196 -1.91 -20.27 2.82
CA ILE A 196 -3.28 -20.34 3.35
C ILE A 196 -4.23 -19.95 2.22
N GLU A 197 -5.21 -20.81 1.93
CA GLU A 197 -6.27 -20.52 0.96
C GLU A 197 -7.39 -19.74 1.61
N GLY A 198 -7.91 -18.70 0.90
CA GLY A 198 -8.98 -17.90 1.48
C GLY A 198 -9.23 -16.58 0.75
N ARG A 199 -10.07 -15.76 1.37
CA ARG A 199 -10.46 -14.44 0.88
C ARG A 199 -9.58 -13.36 1.49
N VAL A 200 -9.14 -12.40 0.68
CA VAL A 200 -8.30 -11.30 1.16
C VAL A 200 -9.15 -10.05 1.40
N PHE A 201 -8.91 -9.45 2.56
CA PHE A 201 -9.52 -8.20 3.01
C PHE A 201 -8.42 -7.18 3.24
N HIS A 202 -8.79 -5.91 3.16
CA HIS A 202 -7.91 -4.85 3.61
C HIS A 202 -8.61 -3.89 4.57
N VAL A 203 -7.82 -3.33 5.46
CA VAL A 203 -8.27 -2.37 6.47
C VAL A 203 -7.40 -1.13 6.32
N ASP A 204 -8.06 -0.04 5.95
CA ASP A 204 -7.43 1.25 5.73
C ASP A 204 -7.79 2.17 6.89
N SER A 205 -6.79 2.73 7.56
CA SER A 205 -7.03 3.42 8.81
C SER A 205 -6.32 4.76 8.90
N VAL A 206 -6.94 5.65 9.66
CA VAL A 206 -6.33 6.89 10.16
C VAL A 206 -6.04 6.69 11.65
N VAL A 207 -4.80 6.94 12.05
CA VAL A 207 -4.32 6.79 13.44
C VAL A 207 -3.88 8.14 13.97
N SER A 208 -4.42 8.54 15.10
CA SER A 208 -4.06 9.79 15.80
C SER A 208 -4.02 9.57 17.31
N GLY A 209 -2.90 9.90 17.94
CA GLY A 209 -2.71 9.76 19.37
C GLY A 209 -2.89 8.33 19.88
N ASP A 210 -2.22 7.36 19.23
CA ASP A 210 -2.27 5.92 19.53
C ASP A 210 -3.65 5.25 19.29
N LYS A 211 -4.59 5.95 18.65
CA LYS A 211 -5.95 5.42 18.41
C LYS A 211 -6.27 5.41 16.93
N VAL A 212 -6.90 4.34 16.48
CA VAL A 212 -7.57 4.30 15.17
C VAL A 212 -8.82 5.16 15.28
N VAL A 213 -8.85 6.26 14.52
CA VAL A 213 -9.93 7.27 14.59
C VAL A 213 -10.90 7.21 13.41
N ALA A 214 -10.48 6.63 12.31
CA ALA A 214 -11.35 6.32 11.17
C ALA A 214 -10.85 5.05 10.48
N THR A 215 -11.77 4.25 9.93
CA THR A 215 -11.45 2.96 9.31
C THR A 215 -12.39 2.64 8.16
N GLY A 216 -11.81 2.19 7.05
CA GLY A 216 -12.47 1.47 5.97
C GLY A 216 -12.10 -0.01 6.01
N VAL A 217 -13.07 -0.89 5.82
CA VAL A 217 -12.83 -2.33 5.66
C VAL A 217 -13.40 -2.76 4.33
N SER A 218 -12.56 -3.34 3.50
CA SER A 218 -12.92 -3.79 2.14
C SER A 218 -12.47 -5.21 1.90
N GLN A 219 -13.06 -5.83 0.90
CA GLN A 219 -12.69 -7.16 0.42
C GLN A 219 -12.26 -7.08 -1.04
N TYR A 220 -11.18 -7.77 -1.40
CA TYR A 220 -10.81 -8.00 -2.79
C TYR A 220 -11.72 -9.08 -3.40
N GLY A 221 -12.16 -8.88 -4.63
CA GLY A 221 -12.90 -9.92 -5.35
C GLY A 221 -11.99 -11.05 -5.81
N THR A 222 -10.85 -10.71 -6.42
CA THR A 222 -9.76 -11.64 -6.73
C THR A 222 -8.53 -11.20 -5.95
N THR A 223 -7.77 -12.17 -5.42
CA THR A 223 -6.60 -11.83 -4.61
C THR A 223 -5.55 -11.08 -5.44
N PRO A 224 -4.83 -10.10 -4.86
CA PRO A 224 -3.73 -9.41 -5.55
C PRO A 224 -2.70 -10.38 -6.15
N PHE A 225 -2.45 -11.50 -5.47
CA PHE A 225 -1.60 -12.58 -5.96
C PHE A 225 -2.10 -13.17 -7.29
N ASN A 226 -3.37 -13.53 -7.38
CA ASN A 226 -3.94 -14.09 -8.61
C ASN A 226 -3.95 -13.07 -9.75
N ILE A 227 -4.29 -11.79 -9.47
CA ILE A 227 -4.27 -10.72 -10.47
C ILE A 227 -2.86 -10.50 -11.01
N SER A 228 -1.84 -10.48 -10.16
CA SER A 228 -0.46 -10.25 -10.61
C SER A 228 0.13 -11.41 -11.43
N HIS A 229 -0.36 -12.64 -11.22
CA HIS A 229 0.14 -13.83 -11.93
C HIS A 229 -0.68 -14.20 -13.17
N SER A 230 -1.98 -14.01 -13.14
CA SER A 230 -2.89 -14.46 -14.21
C SER A 230 -3.51 -13.30 -15.00
N GLY A 231 -3.32 -12.07 -14.54
CA GLY A 231 -4.05 -10.92 -15.05
C GLY A 231 -5.51 -10.94 -14.62
N GLY A 232 -6.30 -10.00 -15.13
CA GLY A 232 -7.72 -9.91 -14.87
C GLY A 232 -8.19 -8.54 -14.41
N VAL A 233 -9.45 -8.45 -14.02
CA VAL A 233 -10.04 -7.24 -13.47
C VAL A 233 -9.88 -7.26 -11.95
N PHE A 234 -9.09 -6.31 -11.44
CA PHE A 234 -8.98 -6.06 -10.02
C PHE A 234 -10.27 -5.47 -9.50
N THR A 235 -10.75 -5.97 -8.36
CA THR A 235 -11.94 -5.45 -7.71
C THR A 235 -11.74 -5.35 -6.20
N SER A 236 -12.26 -4.28 -5.61
CA SER A 236 -12.33 -4.10 -4.17
C SER A 236 -13.63 -3.39 -3.82
N SER A 237 -14.30 -3.81 -2.76
CA SER A 237 -15.53 -3.18 -2.28
C SER A 237 -15.64 -3.16 -0.77
N ILE A 238 -16.36 -2.15 -0.26
CA ILE A 238 -16.61 -1.98 1.18
C ILE A 238 -17.43 -3.15 1.72
N VAL A 239 -16.93 -3.76 2.79
CA VAL A 239 -17.60 -4.82 3.52
C VAL A 239 -18.76 -4.27 4.34
N SER A 240 -19.84 -5.02 4.45
CA SER A 240 -21.03 -4.64 5.24
C SER A 240 -20.68 -4.11 6.62
N TYR A 241 -21.21 -2.93 6.95
CA TYR A 241 -21.01 -2.30 8.26
C TYR A 241 -21.54 -3.12 9.44
N ARG A 242 -22.39 -4.14 9.17
CA ARG A 242 -22.98 -5.02 10.19
C ARG A 242 -22.34 -6.40 10.22
N SER A 243 -21.42 -6.72 9.31
CA SER A 243 -20.83 -8.06 9.20
C SER A 243 -19.95 -8.41 10.41
N LYS A 244 -19.78 -9.71 10.64
CA LYS A 244 -18.87 -10.23 11.67
C LYS A 244 -17.42 -10.01 11.28
N GLU A 245 -17.14 -10.16 9.99
CA GLU A 245 -15.82 -9.96 9.37
C GLU A 245 -15.31 -8.56 9.66
N ARG A 246 -16.13 -7.53 9.36
CA ARG A 246 -15.76 -6.13 9.63
C ARG A 246 -15.37 -5.91 11.08
N LYS A 247 -16.21 -6.35 12.03
CA LYS A 247 -15.95 -6.17 13.46
C LYS A 247 -14.69 -6.89 13.93
N ALA A 248 -14.43 -8.09 13.39
CA ALA A 248 -13.24 -8.86 13.70
C ALA A 248 -11.98 -8.16 13.15
N LEU A 249 -12.02 -7.69 11.91
CA LEU A 249 -10.92 -7.00 11.25
C LEU A 249 -10.61 -5.65 11.90
N GLU A 250 -11.62 -4.84 12.25
CA GLU A 250 -11.41 -3.56 12.96
C GLU A 250 -10.69 -3.79 14.30
N ARG A 251 -11.08 -4.82 15.06
CA ARG A 251 -10.42 -5.17 16.32
C ARG A 251 -9.00 -5.69 16.10
N LEU A 252 -8.81 -6.59 15.15
CA LEU A 252 -7.51 -7.19 14.85
C LEU A 252 -6.53 -6.14 14.34
N ASN A 253 -6.98 -5.24 13.48
CA ASN A 253 -6.17 -4.13 12.96
C ASN A 253 -5.77 -3.14 14.07
N ALA A 254 -6.67 -2.82 14.99
CA ALA A 254 -6.34 -1.97 16.13
C ALA A 254 -5.27 -2.63 17.03
N GLN A 255 -5.38 -3.93 17.29
CA GLN A 255 -4.36 -4.71 18.01
C GLN A 255 -3.02 -4.71 17.26
N LEU A 256 -3.05 -4.96 15.95
CA LEU A 256 -1.87 -4.94 15.08
C LEU A 256 -1.14 -3.59 15.17
N LEU A 257 -1.84 -2.50 14.86
CA LEU A 257 -1.23 -1.16 14.84
C LEU A 257 -0.67 -0.74 16.21
N SER A 258 -1.37 -1.11 17.30
CA SER A 258 -0.88 -0.90 18.66
C SER A 258 0.40 -1.71 18.94
N SER A 259 0.46 -2.98 18.53
CA SER A 259 1.64 -3.83 18.72
C SER A 259 2.85 -3.36 17.90
N PHE A 260 2.61 -2.74 16.75
CA PHE A 260 3.65 -2.11 15.95
C PHE A 260 4.12 -0.77 16.54
N GLY A 261 3.41 -0.24 17.54
CA GLY A 261 3.68 1.06 18.14
C GLY A 261 3.29 2.22 17.22
N TYR A 262 2.34 2.02 16.30
CA TYR A 262 1.94 3.03 15.32
C TYR A 262 1.03 4.07 15.97
N LYS A 263 1.51 5.31 16.06
CA LYS A 263 0.86 6.37 16.83
C LYS A 263 0.19 7.44 15.99
N HIS A 264 0.64 7.63 14.74
CA HIS A 264 0.25 8.78 13.94
C HIS A 264 0.47 8.51 12.45
N GLY A 265 -0.55 8.77 11.64
CA GLY A 265 -0.51 8.60 10.19
C GLY A 265 -1.67 7.76 9.65
N VAL A 266 -1.49 7.25 8.44
CA VAL A 266 -2.45 6.35 7.78
C VAL A 266 -1.81 4.98 7.56
N SER A 267 -2.65 3.94 7.51
CA SER A 267 -2.18 2.58 7.28
C SER A 267 -3.08 1.82 6.32
N HIS A 268 -2.48 0.89 5.60
CA HIS A 268 -3.15 -0.11 4.78
C HIS A 268 -2.69 -1.49 5.27
N ALA A 269 -3.61 -2.30 5.77
CA ALA A 269 -3.31 -3.64 6.30
C ALA A 269 -4.12 -4.69 5.56
N GLU A 270 -3.47 -5.76 5.11
CA GLU A 270 -4.10 -6.87 4.41
C GLU A 270 -4.21 -8.10 5.31
N PHE A 271 -5.39 -8.71 5.32
CA PHE A 271 -5.71 -9.91 6.07
C PHE A 271 -6.35 -10.96 5.17
N LEU A 272 -5.94 -12.20 5.33
CA LEU A 272 -6.55 -13.34 4.68
C LEU A 272 -7.48 -14.05 5.67
N GLN A 273 -8.75 -14.26 5.28
CA GLN A 273 -9.64 -15.13 6.01
C GLN A 273 -9.52 -16.54 5.44
N SER A 274 -8.99 -17.45 6.24
CA SER A 274 -8.79 -18.85 5.86
C SER A 274 -10.12 -19.57 5.61
N GLU A 275 -10.19 -20.36 4.53
CA GLU A 275 -11.34 -21.23 4.25
C GLU A 275 -11.39 -22.44 5.19
N ALA A 276 -10.24 -22.86 5.73
CA ALA A 276 -10.15 -24.04 6.57
C ALA A 276 -10.72 -23.83 7.98
N ASP A 277 -10.47 -22.66 8.59
CA ASP A 277 -10.83 -22.38 9.98
C ASP A 277 -11.60 -21.07 10.19
N GLY A 278 -11.76 -20.27 9.13
CA GLY A 278 -12.45 -18.98 9.17
C GLY A 278 -11.70 -17.86 9.92
N GLN A 279 -10.47 -18.11 10.39
CA GLN A 279 -9.65 -17.10 11.08
C GLN A 279 -9.04 -16.11 10.08
N PHE A 280 -8.70 -14.92 10.61
CA PHE A 280 -7.97 -13.90 9.86
C PHE A 280 -6.48 -13.98 10.16
N TYR A 281 -5.66 -14.01 9.11
CA TYR A 281 -4.21 -14.04 9.16
C TYR A 281 -3.64 -12.77 8.53
N LEU A 282 -2.71 -12.11 9.21
CA LEU A 282 -2.03 -10.94 8.66
C LEU A 282 -1.21 -11.33 7.42
N LEU A 283 -1.43 -10.66 6.30
CA LEU A 283 -0.59 -10.77 5.11
C LEU A 283 0.47 -9.66 5.06
N GLU A 284 0.05 -8.41 5.26
CA GLU A 284 0.92 -7.25 5.14
C GLU A 284 0.32 -6.04 5.88
N VAL A 285 1.17 -5.10 6.31
CA VAL A 285 0.75 -3.79 6.80
C VAL A 285 1.74 -2.72 6.34
N ALA A 286 1.23 -1.65 5.73
CA ALA A 286 1.99 -0.52 5.25
C ALA A 286 1.60 0.77 5.97
N ALA A 287 2.58 1.63 6.27
CA ALA A 287 2.37 2.95 6.90
C ALA A 287 2.18 4.03 5.81
N ARG A 288 1.21 3.81 4.94
CA ARG A 288 0.85 4.71 3.82
C ARG A 288 -0.55 4.40 3.32
N VAL A 289 -1.03 5.20 2.39
CA VAL A 289 -2.30 4.99 1.70
C VAL A 289 -2.24 3.78 0.77
N GLY A 290 -3.29 2.95 0.75
CA GLY A 290 -3.45 1.84 -0.18
C GLY A 290 -3.47 2.29 -1.65
N GLY A 291 -2.93 1.46 -2.54
CA GLY A 291 -2.94 1.71 -3.99
C GLY A 291 -4.31 1.50 -4.64
N ALA A 292 -4.33 1.41 -5.97
CA ALA A 292 -5.53 1.05 -6.75
C ALA A 292 -6.78 1.89 -6.43
N TYR A 293 -6.62 3.19 -6.17
CA TYR A 293 -7.71 4.14 -5.88
C TYR A 293 -8.53 3.80 -4.61
N ILE A 294 -7.96 3.05 -3.65
CA ILE A 294 -8.64 2.69 -2.40
C ILE A 294 -9.06 3.94 -1.62
N ALA A 295 -8.25 5.00 -1.60
CA ALA A 295 -8.62 6.27 -0.96
C ALA A 295 -9.89 6.87 -1.56
N ASN A 296 -10.04 6.83 -2.89
CA ASN A 296 -11.22 7.33 -3.59
C ASN A 296 -12.46 6.45 -3.32
N VAL A 297 -12.29 5.12 -3.22
CA VAL A 297 -13.39 4.22 -2.80
C VAL A 297 -13.89 4.60 -1.41
N LEU A 298 -12.98 4.84 -0.46
CA LEU A 298 -13.34 5.27 0.90
C LEU A 298 -14.00 6.65 0.92
N GLU A 299 -13.54 7.60 0.13
CA GLU A 299 -14.15 8.91 0.01
C GLU A 299 -15.61 8.83 -0.42
N HIS A 300 -15.89 8.03 -1.44
CA HIS A 300 -17.26 7.85 -1.94
C HIS A 300 -18.15 7.05 -0.99
N ALA A 301 -17.61 6.09 -0.24
CA ALA A 301 -18.36 5.29 0.73
C ALA A 301 -18.47 5.96 2.09
N ALA A 302 -17.34 6.37 2.66
CA ALA A 302 -17.23 6.79 4.05
C ALA A 302 -17.15 8.31 4.22
N GLY A 303 -16.94 9.06 3.14
CA GLY A 303 -16.90 10.53 3.14
C GLY A 303 -15.58 11.12 3.59
N PHE A 304 -14.50 10.34 3.63
CA PHE A 304 -13.15 10.84 3.89
C PHE A 304 -12.14 10.20 2.94
N ASN A 305 -11.18 11.01 2.50
CA ASN A 305 -10.06 10.58 1.65
C ASN A 305 -8.81 10.42 2.52
N LEU A 306 -8.14 9.28 2.43
CA LEU A 306 -6.96 8.98 3.26
C LEU A 306 -5.77 9.90 2.98
N TRP A 307 -5.59 10.38 1.75
CA TRP A 307 -4.54 11.33 1.42
C TRP A 307 -4.78 12.66 2.12
N ARG A 308 -6.01 13.19 2.06
CA ARG A 308 -6.41 14.43 2.73
C ARG A 308 -6.32 14.29 4.24
N GLU A 309 -6.79 13.18 4.81
CA GLU A 309 -6.67 12.96 6.26
C GLU A 309 -5.22 12.83 6.72
N TRP A 310 -4.35 12.22 5.92
CA TRP A 310 -2.92 12.14 6.22
C TRP A 310 -2.27 13.54 6.19
N ALA A 311 -2.57 14.36 5.18
CA ALA A 311 -2.09 15.73 5.12
C ALA A 311 -2.54 16.56 6.34
N LYS A 312 -3.83 16.48 6.74
CA LYS A 312 -4.36 17.13 7.94
C LYS A 312 -3.64 16.68 9.22
N LEU A 313 -3.29 15.39 9.30
CA LEU A 313 -2.53 14.87 10.43
C LEU A 313 -1.12 15.48 10.47
N GLU A 314 -0.38 15.46 9.35
CA GLU A 314 1.01 15.93 9.27
C GLU A 314 1.10 17.45 9.44
N THR A 315 0.07 18.17 9.01
CA THR A 315 0.00 19.65 9.11
C THR A 315 -0.67 20.15 10.39
N ALA A 316 -1.14 19.26 11.26
CA ALA A 316 -1.72 19.64 12.54
C ALA A 316 -0.71 20.33 13.45
N THR A 317 -1.17 21.39 14.13
CA THR A 317 -0.37 22.16 15.08
C THR A 317 -1.12 22.29 16.42
N ALA A 318 -0.48 22.85 17.43
CA ALA A 318 -1.13 23.11 18.71
C ALA A 318 -2.34 24.06 18.57
N ASP A 319 -2.22 25.04 17.68
CA ASP A 319 -3.28 26.03 17.41
C ASP A 319 -4.37 25.46 16.49
N HIS A 320 -4.02 24.50 15.64
CA HIS A 320 -4.91 23.84 14.69
C HIS A 320 -4.78 22.31 14.83
N PRO A 321 -5.34 21.74 15.91
CA PRO A 321 -5.24 20.31 16.17
C PRO A 321 -6.07 19.50 15.15
N TYR A 322 -5.57 18.30 14.81
CA TYR A 322 -6.28 17.38 13.94
C TYR A 322 -7.68 17.03 14.52
N LYS A 323 -8.67 17.02 13.65
CA LYS A 323 -10.03 16.60 13.96
C LYS A 323 -10.41 15.40 13.08
N PRO A 324 -10.75 14.25 13.69
CA PRO A 324 -11.18 13.08 12.93
C PRO A 324 -12.37 13.36 12.01
N PRO A 325 -12.45 12.72 10.84
CA PRO A 325 -13.54 12.90 9.90
C PRO A 325 -14.87 12.35 10.45
N LYS A 326 -15.99 12.90 9.95
CA LYS A 326 -17.30 12.30 10.15
C LYS A 326 -17.49 11.18 9.13
N VAL A 327 -17.61 9.95 9.61
CA VAL A 327 -17.73 8.78 8.75
C VAL A 327 -19.19 8.54 8.33
N ARG A 328 -19.45 8.51 7.01
CA ARG A 328 -20.71 8.03 6.41
C ARG A 328 -20.71 6.50 6.35
N LYS A 329 -21.84 5.93 5.98
CA LYS A 329 -22.01 4.45 5.89
C LYS A 329 -22.64 4.04 4.57
N ASP A 330 -22.21 4.68 3.48
CA ASP A 330 -22.54 4.22 2.14
C ASP A 330 -21.57 3.11 1.70
N TYR A 331 -21.88 2.47 0.61
CA TYR A 331 -21.04 1.43 0.02
C TYR A 331 -20.44 1.96 -1.28
N ALA A 332 -19.21 1.56 -1.52
CA ALA A 332 -18.55 1.79 -2.79
C ALA A 332 -17.66 0.59 -3.16
N GLY A 333 -17.38 0.48 -4.44
CA GLY A 333 -16.48 -0.53 -4.96
C GLY A 333 -15.79 -0.04 -6.22
N ILE A 334 -14.65 -0.62 -6.54
CA ILE A 334 -13.86 -0.32 -7.73
C ILE A 334 -13.70 -1.57 -8.59
N THR A 335 -13.83 -1.38 -9.91
CA THR A 335 -13.30 -2.29 -10.93
C THR A 335 -12.14 -1.60 -11.63
N LEU A 336 -11.00 -2.26 -11.77
CA LEU A 336 -9.79 -1.70 -12.38
C LEU A 336 -9.07 -2.78 -13.18
N ALA A 337 -8.63 -2.46 -14.40
CA ALA A 337 -7.85 -3.37 -15.23
C ALA A 337 -6.83 -2.62 -16.08
N LEU A 338 -5.84 -3.35 -16.58
CA LEU A 338 -5.01 -2.88 -17.69
C LEU A 338 -5.86 -2.90 -18.96
N ALA A 339 -5.74 -1.87 -19.76
CA ALA A 339 -6.48 -1.72 -21.02
C ALA A 339 -5.59 -1.98 -22.24
N ASN A 340 -6.17 -2.63 -23.25
CA ASN A 340 -5.56 -2.87 -24.56
C ASN A 340 -5.45 -1.60 -25.42
N THR A 341 -6.10 -0.51 -25.01
CA THR A 341 -6.05 0.81 -25.64
C THR A 341 -5.36 1.80 -24.71
N GLU A 342 -4.73 2.82 -25.28
CA GLU A 342 -4.00 3.83 -24.50
C GLU A 342 -4.93 4.71 -23.66
N LEU A 343 -6.04 5.14 -24.26
CA LEU A 343 -7.08 5.95 -23.60
C LEU A 343 -8.43 5.24 -23.75
N PRO A 344 -8.80 4.34 -22.84
CA PRO A 344 -10.06 3.60 -22.92
C PRO A 344 -11.26 4.55 -22.75
N ASP A 345 -12.19 4.50 -23.70
CA ASP A 345 -13.45 5.26 -23.63
C ASP A 345 -14.52 4.44 -22.89
N THR A 346 -14.88 4.90 -21.72
CA THR A 346 -15.93 4.31 -20.88
C THR A 346 -17.24 5.10 -20.90
N SER A 347 -17.43 6.04 -21.85
CA SER A 347 -18.63 6.91 -21.92
C SER A 347 -19.94 6.14 -22.11
N HIS A 348 -19.88 4.96 -22.76
CA HIS A 348 -21.02 4.06 -22.96
C HIS A 348 -21.48 3.31 -21.69
N TYR A 349 -20.75 3.42 -20.60
CA TYR A 349 -21.14 2.94 -19.28
C TYR A 349 -21.90 4.04 -18.54
N THR A 350 -23.21 3.89 -18.37
CA THR A 350 -24.13 5.00 -18.02
C THR A 350 -24.89 4.80 -16.72
N ASP A 351 -24.54 3.80 -15.88
CA ASP A 351 -25.19 3.65 -14.57
C ASP A 351 -24.94 4.87 -13.68
N ASP A 352 -25.98 5.40 -13.04
CA ASP A 352 -25.93 6.61 -12.22
C ASP A 352 -25.01 6.48 -11.00
N GLU A 353 -24.74 5.24 -10.57
CA GLU A 353 -23.84 4.97 -9.46
C GLU A 353 -22.35 5.07 -9.82
N ILE A 354 -21.99 5.29 -11.08
CA ILE A 354 -20.60 5.54 -11.49
C ILE A 354 -20.22 6.95 -11.03
N VAL A 355 -19.45 7.03 -9.95
CA VAL A 355 -19.04 8.30 -9.33
C VAL A 355 -17.63 8.74 -9.72
N TYR A 356 -16.82 7.83 -10.24
CA TYR A 356 -15.44 8.12 -10.66
C TYR A 356 -15.02 7.23 -11.83
N ARG A 357 -14.26 7.81 -12.76
CA ARG A 357 -13.64 7.12 -13.89
C ARG A 357 -12.14 7.32 -13.85
N VAL A 358 -11.37 6.25 -13.87
CA VAL A 358 -9.90 6.31 -13.87
C VAL A 358 -9.42 6.97 -15.15
N LYS A 359 -8.58 8.00 -14.98
CA LYS A 359 -7.95 8.74 -16.08
C LYS A 359 -6.44 8.48 -16.09
N LYS A 360 -6.06 7.27 -16.43
CA LYS A 360 -4.65 6.89 -16.51
C LYS A 360 -4.41 6.12 -17.81
N PRO A 361 -3.37 6.44 -18.59
CA PRO A 361 -3.05 5.72 -19.82
C PRO A 361 -2.99 4.21 -19.58
N ARG A 362 -3.56 3.44 -20.52
CA ARG A 362 -3.61 1.97 -20.50
C ARG A 362 -4.28 1.36 -19.24
N HIS A 363 -5.11 2.14 -18.55
CA HIS A 363 -5.92 1.66 -17.44
C HIS A 363 -7.38 2.00 -17.66
N VAL A 364 -8.25 1.05 -17.40
CA VAL A 364 -9.69 1.24 -17.32
C VAL A 364 -10.14 0.97 -15.89
N GLY A 365 -10.93 1.87 -15.33
CA GLY A 365 -11.44 1.67 -13.96
C GLY A 365 -12.63 2.58 -13.65
N LEU A 366 -13.54 2.04 -12.84
CA LEU A 366 -14.76 2.72 -12.41
C LEU A 366 -14.95 2.54 -10.92
N ILE A 367 -15.33 3.60 -10.22
CA ILE A 367 -15.80 3.52 -8.84
C ILE A 367 -17.31 3.72 -8.86
N PHE A 368 -18.00 2.83 -8.17
CA PHE A 368 -19.43 2.87 -7.94
C PHE A 368 -19.72 3.24 -6.51
N SER A 369 -20.80 4.00 -6.26
CA SER A 369 -21.27 4.33 -4.91
C SER A 369 -22.79 4.17 -4.80
N SER A 370 -23.24 3.60 -3.69
CA SER A 370 -24.68 3.41 -3.40
C SER A 370 -24.89 3.26 -1.88
N PRO A 371 -26.05 3.71 -1.36
CA PRO A 371 -26.42 3.41 0.02
C PRO A 371 -26.77 1.93 0.25
N LYS A 372 -26.87 1.12 -0.82
CA LYS A 372 -27.24 -0.28 -0.78
C LYS A 372 -26.08 -1.18 -1.21
N GLN A 373 -25.56 -2.01 -0.31
CA GLN A 373 -24.48 -2.96 -0.62
C GLN A 373 -24.84 -3.85 -1.82
N LYS A 374 -26.03 -4.44 -1.82
CA LYS A 374 -26.48 -5.33 -2.91
C LYS A 374 -26.33 -4.70 -4.30
N ARG A 375 -26.61 -3.37 -4.43
CA ARG A 375 -26.43 -2.67 -5.70
C ARG A 375 -24.96 -2.58 -6.12
N ILE A 376 -24.06 -2.37 -5.16
CA ILE A 376 -22.61 -2.41 -5.44
C ILE A 376 -22.19 -3.81 -5.90
N ASP A 377 -22.65 -4.86 -5.22
CA ASP A 377 -22.32 -6.24 -5.59
C ASP A 377 -22.78 -6.57 -7.01
N GLU A 378 -23.99 -6.15 -7.40
CA GLU A 378 -24.55 -6.32 -8.75
C GLU A 378 -23.72 -5.56 -9.81
N LEU A 379 -23.36 -4.29 -9.54
CA LEU A 379 -22.56 -3.48 -10.45
C LEU A 379 -21.14 -4.05 -10.59
N MET A 380 -20.52 -4.44 -9.50
CA MET A 380 -19.19 -5.03 -9.49
C MET A 380 -19.14 -6.29 -10.35
N ALA A 381 -20.12 -7.20 -10.20
CA ALA A 381 -20.21 -8.41 -11.00
C ALA A 381 -20.39 -8.09 -12.50
N SER A 382 -21.35 -7.23 -12.84
CA SER A 382 -21.63 -6.83 -14.22
C SER A 382 -20.44 -6.16 -14.90
N TYR A 383 -19.82 -5.17 -14.22
CA TYR A 383 -18.73 -4.40 -14.80
C TYR A 383 -17.40 -5.14 -14.83
N THR A 384 -17.19 -6.12 -13.97
CA THR A 384 -16.02 -7.01 -14.07
C THR A 384 -16.05 -7.77 -15.40
N GLU A 385 -17.21 -8.33 -15.77
CA GLU A 385 -17.39 -9.05 -17.04
C GLU A 385 -17.28 -8.09 -18.24
N ARG A 386 -17.96 -6.94 -18.19
CA ARG A 386 -17.94 -5.95 -19.28
C ARG A 386 -16.55 -5.40 -19.55
N ILE A 387 -15.81 -5.00 -18.49
CA ILE A 387 -14.43 -4.49 -18.62
C ILE A 387 -13.50 -5.58 -19.14
N ALA A 388 -13.67 -6.83 -18.70
CA ALA A 388 -12.89 -7.94 -19.21
C ALA A 388 -13.09 -8.16 -20.72
N ASN A 389 -14.33 -8.05 -21.21
CA ASN A 389 -14.65 -8.22 -22.62
C ASN A 389 -14.22 -7.02 -23.48
N ASP A 390 -14.40 -5.80 -22.98
CA ASP A 390 -14.24 -4.59 -23.77
C ASP A 390 -12.78 -4.10 -23.82
N PHE A 391 -12.01 -4.28 -22.72
CA PHE A 391 -10.74 -3.57 -22.55
C PHE A 391 -9.55 -4.43 -22.10
N LEU A 392 -9.75 -5.61 -21.50
CA LEU A 392 -8.70 -6.29 -20.76
C LEU A 392 -7.44 -6.53 -21.60
N ALA A 393 -6.31 -6.08 -21.06
CA ALA A 393 -4.97 -6.48 -21.48
C ALA A 393 -4.32 -7.36 -20.40
N VAL A 394 -3.61 -8.40 -20.82
CA VAL A 394 -2.85 -9.28 -19.91
C VAL A 394 -1.36 -9.05 -20.14
N GLN A 395 -0.63 -8.78 -19.08
CA GLN A 395 0.83 -8.71 -19.09
C GLN A 395 1.43 -9.90 -18.31
N PRO A 396 2.64 -10.37 -18.68
CA PRO A 396 3.34 -11.36 -17.88
C PRO A 396 3.56 -10.87 -16.44
N ALA A 397 3.52 -11.79 -15.48
CA ALA A 397 3.82 -11.47 -14.09
C ALA A 397 5.24 -10.90 -13.94
N LYS A 398 5.37 -9.79 -13.21
CA LYS A 398 6.67 -9.20 -12.91
C LYS A 398 7.30 -9.86 -11.69
N GLU A 399 8.62 -10.01 -11.71
CA GLU A 399 9.36 -10.55 -10.56
C GLU A 399 9.65 -9.51 -9.49
N ARG A 400 9.77 -8.24 -9.89
CA ARG A 400 10.00 -7.11 -9.00
C ARG A 400 9.40 -5.83 -9.57
N HIS A 401 9.22 -4.84 -8.74
CA HIS A 401 8.91 -3.50 -9.20
C HIS A 401 10.10 -2.93 -9.98
N ASP A 402 9.86 -2.18 -11.06
CA ASP A 402 10.92 -1.65 -11.92
C ASP A 402 11.93 -0.79 -11.12
N ASP A 403 11.45 -0.14 -10.07
CA ASP A 403 12.22 0.76 -9.22
C ASP A 403 12.65 0.16 -7.86
N SER A 404 12.22 -1.06 -7.50
CA SER A 404 12.66 -1.76 -6.28
C SER A 404 14.17 -1.97 -6.25
N ALA A 405 14.76 -1.82 -7.46
CA ALA A 405 16.18 -1.81 -7.70
C ALA A 405 16.99 -0.94 -6.75
N PHE A 406 16.46 0.16 -6.30
CA PHE A 406 17.20 1.20 -5.59
C PHE A 406 16.90 1.26 -4.09
N LEU A 407 15.99 0.44 -3.59
CA LEU A 407 15.46 0.53 -2.23
C LEU A 407 15.91 -0.58 -1.28
N GLY A 408 16.70 -1.49 -1.80
CA GLY A 408 17.29 -2.54 -1.01
C GLY A 408 18.51 -2.04 -0.23
N GLY A 409 18.33 -1.42 0.90
CA GLY A 409 19.34 -1.07 1.88
C GLY A 409 18.89 -1.53 3.25
#